data_59f919f41f935d940503b8a4bf57bff6
#
_entry.id   59f919f41f935d940503b8a4bf57bff6
#
_cell.length_a   1.000
_cell.length_b   1.000
_cell.length_c   1.000
_cell.angle_alpha   90.00
_cell.angle_beta   90.00
_cell.angle_gamma   90.00
#
_symmetry.space_group_name_H-M   'P 1'
#
loop_
_entity.id
_entity.type
_entity.pdbx_description
1 polymer ?
#
loop_
_entity_poly.entity_id
_entity_poly.type
_entity_poly.pdbx_seq_one_letter_code
_entity_poly.pdbx_strand_id
1 'polypeptide(L)'
;IERGDVVLCDFGGTMLDDEGVGYCSDITRCVHVGEPPAELAEAYAVLYEAQRAAVAAAVVGTPCEQVDAAARRVIAEAGYGDRFIHRTGHGIGVEEHEDPYIVAGNATSLEPGHAFSIEPGIYIPGRFGLRLEDIVVAADKGPDELNLADHGLAVVDA
;
A
#
# COMPACT_ATOMS: atom_id res chain seq x y z
N ILE A 1 -20.34 9.33 -8.57
CA ILE A 1 -19.02 9.49 -9.20
C ILE A 1 -19.21 10.41 -10.39
N GLU A 2 -18.43 11.47 -10.44
CA GLU A 2 -18.52 12.51 -11.45
C GLU A 2 -17.14 12.79 -12.06
N ARG A 3 -17.09 13.53 -13.17
CA ARG A 3 -15.83 13.97 -13.76
C ARG A 3 -15.04 14.84 -12.77
N GLY A 4 -13.78 14.49 -12.53
CA GLY A 4 -12.90 15.11 -11.54
C GLY A 4 -12.76 14.33 -10.24
N ASP A 5 -13.58 13.28 -10.04
CA ASP A 5 -13.44 12.44 -8.85
C ASP A 5 -12.23 11.50 -8.93
N VAL A 6 -11.64 11.26 -7.77
CA VAL A 6 -10.76 10.11 -7.54
C VAL A 6 -11.58 9.00 -6.91
N VAL A 7 -11.55 7.84 -7.52
CA VAL A 7 -12.14 6.62 -6.97
C VAL A 7 -11.00 5.76 -6.42
N LEU A 8 -10.94 5.62 -5.10
CA LEU A 8 -10.05 4.70 -4.42
C LEU A 8 -10.76 3.34 -4.40
N CYS A 9 -10.16 2.36 -5.07
CA CYS A 9 -10.67 1.00 -5.18
C CYS A 9 -9.82 0.12 -4.27
N ASP A 10 -10.37 -0.22 -3.12
CA ASP A 10 -9.76 -1.08 -2.11
C ASP A 10 -10.64 -2.31 -1.97
N PHE A 11 -10.12 -3.45 -2.34
CA PHE A 11 -10.90 -4.70 -2.32
C PHE A 11 -10.00 -5.93 -2.24
N GLY A 12 -10.57 -6.95 -1.62
CA GLY A 12 -9.95 -8.24 -1.49
C GLY A 12 -10.99 -9.34 -1.34
N GLY A 13 -10.54 -10.51 -0.96
CA GLY A 13 -11.41 -11.64 -0.71
C GLY A 13 -10.62 -12.89 -0.37
N THR A 14 -11.33 -13.95 -0.02
CA THR A 14 -10.75 -15.25 0.31
C THR A 14 -11.29 -16.30 -0.63
N MET A 15 -10.40 -16.97 -1.35
CA MET A 15 -10.77 -18.15 -2.12
C MET A 15 -10.55 -19.39 -1.25
N LEU A 16 -11.65 -20.03 -0.89
CA LEU A 16 -11.62 -21.22 -0.03
C LEU A 16 -11.40 -22.49 -0.89
N ASP A 17 -10.66 -23.44 -0.34
CA ASP A 17 -10.54 -24.79 -0.86
C ASP A 17 -11.77 -25.66 -0.48
N ASP A 18 -11.75 -26.95 -0.85
CA ASP A 18 -12.83 -27.88 -0.57
C ASP A 18 -13.01 -28.18 0.94
N GLU A 19 -12.02 -27.84 1.78
CA GLU A 19 -12.05 -27.98 3.23
C GLU A 19 -12.48 -26.69 3.94
N GLY A 20 -12.72 -25.62 3.17
CA GLY A 20 -13.11 -24.31 3.67
C GLY A 20 -11.95 -23.48 4.22
N VAL A 21 -10.72 -23.81 3.82
CA VAL A 21 -9.50 -23.09 4.19
C VAL A 21 -9.04 -22.24 2.99
N GLY A 22 -8.59 -21.04 3.25
CA GLY A 22 -8.05 -20.16 2.23
C GLY A 22 -7.30 -18.98 2.81
N TYR A 23 -6.54 -18.32 1.95
CA TYR A 23 -5.83 -17.09 2.30
C TYR A 23 -6.58 -15.88 1.76
N CYS A 24 -6.54 -14.80 2.54
CA CYS A 24 -7.06 -13.50 2.14
C CYS A 24 -6.16 -12.87 1.07
N SER A 25 -6.76 -12.09 0.21
CA SER A 25 -6.08 -11.20 -0.76
C SER A 25 -6.51 -9.76 -0.52
N ASP A 26 -5.65 -8.82 -0.84
CA ASP A 26 -5.93 -7.41 -0.72
C ASP A 26 -5.21 -6.61 -1.79
N ILE A 27 -5.82 -5.51 -2.26
CA ILE A 27 -5.23 -4.60 -3.24
C ILE A 27 -5.95 -3.26 -3.24
N THR A 28 -5.19 -2.17 -3.26
CA THR A 28 -5.73 -0.84 -3.53
C THR A 28 -5.15 -0.23 -4.79
N ARG A 29 -6.01 0.31 -5.63
CA ARG A 29 -5.66 1.14 -6.80
C ARG A 29 -6.53 2.39 -6.83
N CYS A 30 -6.01 3.46 -7.46
CA CYS A 30 -6.77 4.67 -7.68
C CYS A 30 -7.12 4.85 -9.15
N VAL A 31 -8.34 5.34 -9.40
CA VAL A 31 -8.86 5.71 -10.71
C VAL A 31 -9.26 7.19 -10.67
N HIS A 32 -8.85 7.98 -11.66
CA HIS A 32 -9.34 9.35 -11.84
C HIS A 32 -10.32 9.42 -13.00
N VAL A 33 -11.44 10.11 -12.79
CA VAL A 33 -12.47 10.31 -13.81
C VAL A 33 -12.17 11.58 -14.60
N GLY A 34 -11.73 11.42 -15.85
CA GLY A 34 -11.18 12.48 -16.69
C GLY A 34 -9.71 12.78 -16.41
N GLU A 35 -9.16 13.81 -17.04
CA GLU A 35 -7.75 14.20 -16.88
C GLU A 35 -7.44 14.66 -15.45
N PRO A 36 -6.46 14.06 -14.75
CA PRO A 36 -6.13 14.44 -13.37
C PRO A 36 -5.45 15.83 -13.34
N PRO A 37 -5.76 16.66 -12.32
CA PRO A 37 -5.02 17.89 -12.09
C PRO A 37 -3.53 17.60 -11.79
N ALA A 38 -2.63 18.51 -12.18
CA ALA A 38 -1.20 18.36 -12.00
C ALA A 38 -0.82 18.03 -10.53
N GLU A 39 -1.40 18.71 -9.55
CA GLU A 39 -1.15 18.47 -8.14
C GLU A 39 -1.51 17.02 -7.70
N LEU A 40 -2.61 16.47 -8.21
CA LEU A 40 -3.00 15.09 -7.94
C LEU A 40 -2.02 14.10 -8.57
N ALA A 41 -1.63 14.34 -9.83
CA ALA A 41 -0.66 13.50 -10.52
C ALA A 41 0.72 13.54 -9.82
N GLU A 42 1.15 14.71 -9.34
CA GLU A 42 2.38 14.87 -8.55
C GLU A 42 2.29 14.12 -7.20
N ALA A 43 1.17 14.26 -6.48
CA ALA A 43 0.96 13.53 -5.23
C ALA A 43 0.93 12.00 -5.45
N TYR A 44 0.34 11.54 -6.55
CA TYR A 44 0.34 10.12 -6.90
C TYR A 44 1.75 9.60 -7.23
N ALA A 45 2.56 10.39 -7.93
CA ALA A 45 3.96 10.04 -8.20
C ALA A 45 4.76 9.89 -6.90
N VAL A 46 4.58 10.81 -5.93
CA VAL A 46 5.18 10.70 -4.60
C VAL A 46 4.71 9.45 -3.87
N LEU A 47 3.41 9.14 -3.93
CA LEU A 47 2.83 7.94 -3.32
C LEU A 47 3.42 6.65 -3.91
N TYR A 48 3.58 6.60 -5.24
CA TYR A 48 4.20 5.47 -5.91
C TYR A 48 5.65 5.25 -5.45
N GLU A 49 6.45 6.32 -5.38
CA GLU A 49 7.83 6.25 -4.87
C GLU A 49 7.89 5.81 -3.40
N ALA A 50 6.93 6.25 -2.58
CA ALA A 50 6.83 5.83 -1.19
C ALA A 50 6.53 4.34 -1.05
N GLN A 51 5.59 3.82 -1.84
CA GLN A 51 5.26 2.41 -1.90
C GLN A 51 6.49 1.59 -2.34
N ARG A 52 7.18 2.01 -3.41
CA ARG A 52 8.40 1.34 -3.88
C ARG A 52 9.53 1.36 -2.84
N ALA A 53 9.69 2.46 -2.11
CA ALA A 53 10.70 2.55 -1.04
C ALA A 53 10.39 1.59 0.11
N ALA A 54 9.12 1.44 0.50
CA ALA A 54 8.72 0.48 1.53
C ALA A 54 8.89 -0.97 1.06
N VAL A 55 8.50 -1.29 -0.18
CA VAL A 55 8.73 -2.63 -0.77
C VAL A 55 10.22 -2.95 -0.77
N ALA A 56 11.08 -2.04 -1.22
CA ALA A 56 12.52 -2.25 -1.23
C ALA A 56 13.13 -2.45 0.16
N ALA A 57 12.51 -1.88 1.21
CA ALA A 57 12.92 -2.07 2.61
C ALA A 57 12.39 -3.37 3.23
N ALA A 58 11.42 -4.04 2.62
CA ALA A 58 10.73 -5.22 3.13
C ALA A 58 11.57 -6.51 2.99
N VAL A 59 12.81 -6.46 3.47
CA VAL A 59 13.78 -7.57 3.41
C VAL A 59 13.77 -8.33 4.74
N VAL A 60 13.96 -9.65 4.69
CA VAL A 60 14.10 -10.50 5.88
C VAL A 60 15.12 -9.90 6.86
N GLY A 61 14.74 -9.83 8.13
CA GLY A 61 15.53 -9.23 9.21
C GLY A 61 15.30 -7.73 9.41
N THR A 62 14.63 -7.03 8.49
CA THR A 62 14.28 -5.62 8.67
C THR A 62 13.17 -5.49 9.72
N PRO A 63 13.30 -4.61 10.73
CA PRO A 63 12.19 -4.28 11.62
C PRO A 63 11.02 -3.64 10.88
N CYS A 64 9.79 -4.01 11.24
CA CYS A 64 8.57 -3.47 10.62
C CYS A 64 8.50 -1.93 10.65
N GLU A 65 8.95 -1.31 11.76
CA GLU A 65 9.01 0.15 11.86
C GLU A 65 9.95 0.81 10.82
N GLN A 66 10.97 0.10 10.35
CA GLN A 66 11.88 0.63 9.32
C GLN A 66 11.25 0.57 7.93
N VAL A 67 10.41 -0.42 7.66
CA VAL A 67 9.61 -0.48 6.43
C VAL A 67 8.59 0.67 6.42
N ASP A 68 7.89 0.90 7.54
CA ASP A 68 6.99 2.06 7.71
C ASP A 68 7.75 3.39 7.53
N ALA A 69 8.91 3.52 8.15
CA ALA A 69 9.73 4.73 8.06
C ALA A 69 10.21 5.02 6.62
N ALA A 70 10.44 3.99 5.80
CA ALA A 70 10.84 4.16 4.40
C ALA A 70 9.78 4.88 3.59
N ALA A 71 8.50 4.46 3.69
CA ALA A 71 7.39 5.14 3.03
C ALA A 71 7.18 6.56 3.58
N ARG A 72 7.13 6.70 4.91
CA ARG A 72 6.89 8.00 5.57
C ARG A 72 7.91 9.03 5.21
N ARG A 73 9.17 8.64 5.09
CA ARG A 73 10.24 9.56 4.71
C ARG A 73 10.00 10.18 3.35
N VAL A 74 9.69 9.38 2.33
CA VAL A 74 9.42 9.88 0.97
C VAL A 74 8.26 10.86 0.97
N ILE A 75 7.16 10.50 1.63
CA ILE A 75 5.96 11.35 1.73
C ILE A 75 6.26 12.65 2.48
N ALA A 76 7.04 12.59 3.57
CA ALA A 76 7.38 13.76 4.38
C ALA A 76 8.35 14.71 3.65
N GLU A 77 9.37 14.19 2.96
CA GLU A 77 10.32 14.97 2.16
C GLU A 77 9.62 15.72 1.02
N ALA A 78 8.52 15.17 0.47
CA ALA A 78 7.67 15.83 -0.52
C ALA A 78 6.65 16.83 0.08
N GLY A 79 6.64 17.01 1.41
CA GLY A 79 5.75 17.96 2.09
C GLY A 79 4.38 17.43 2.49
N TYR A 80 4.15 16.12 2.33
CA TYR A 80 2.86 15.48 2.67
C TYR A 80 2.89 14.69 4.00
N GLY A 81 3.89 14.88 4.87
CA GLY A 81 4.06 14.09 6.10
C GLY A 81 2.81 14.04 6.98
N ASP A 82 2.14 15.18 7.20
CA ASP A 82 0.89 15.26 7.98
C ASP A 82 -0.34 14.70 7.25
N ARG A 83 -0.17 14.22 6.03
CA ARG A 83 -1.23 13.68 5.17
C ARG A 83 -1.21 12.17 5.08
N PHE A 84 -0.22 11.51 5.65
CA PHE A 84 -0.15 10.06 5.80
C PHE A 84 -0.54 9.67 7.24
N ILE A 85 -1.81 9.38 7.45
CA ILE A 85 -2.48 9.35 8.76
C ILE A 85 -2.74 7.95 9.34
N HIS A 86 -2.28 6.90 8.67
CA HIS A 86 -2.44 5.51 9.12
C HIS A 86 -1.11 4.73 9.07
N ARG A 87 -1.10 3.47 9.48
CA ARG A 87 0.05 2.55 9.35
C ARG A 87 0.36 2.29 7.88
N THR A 88 1.59 1.87 7.59
CA THR A 88 2.00 1.51 6.23
C THR A 88 1.45 0.16 5.78
N GLY A 89 1.07 -0.73 6.71
CA GLY A 89 0.51 -2.01 6.35
C GLY A 89 0.19 -2.92 7.55
N HIS A 90 -0.31 -4.09 7.24
CA HIS A 90 -0.68 -5.14 8.19
C HIS A 90 -0.33 -6.51 7.62
N GLY A 91 -0.09 -7.47 8.50
CA GLY A 91 -0.01 -8.88 8.13
C GLY A 91 -1.33 -9.35 7.52
N ILE A 92 -1.23 -10.30 6.60
CA ILE A 92 -2.38 -10.91 5.93
C ILE A 92 -2.10 -12.39 5.70
N GLY A 93 -3.10 -13.22 5.93
CA GLY A 93 -3.00 -14.66 5.77
C GLY A 93 -4.36 -15.29 5.82
N VAL A 94 -4.64 -16.06 6.86
CA VAL A 94 -5.98 -16.61 7.12
C VAL A 94 -6.93 -15.51 7.59
N GLU A 95 -6.40 -14.54 8.35
CA GLU A 95 -7.11 -13.32 8.72
C GLU A 95 -6.78 -12.20 7.73
N GLU A 96 -7.74 -11.31 7.49
CA GLU A 96 -7.54 -10.13 6.66
C GLU A 96 -6.51 -9.16 7.28
N HIS A 97 -6.53 -9.03 8.62
CA HIS A 97 -5.58 -8.27 9.39
C HIS A 97 -4.97 -9.13 10.50
N GLU A 98 -3.69 -9.42 10.40
CA GLU A 98 -2.95 -10.18 11.42
C GLU A 98 -1.54 -9.59 11.63
N ASP A 99 -0.74 -10.12 12.54
CA ASP A 99 0.67 -9.75 12.69
C ASP A 99 1.51 -10.27 11.50
N PRO A 100 2.59 -9.56 11.13
CA PRO A 100 3.11 -8.34 11.75
C PRO A 100 2.49 -7.05 11.19
N TYR A 101 2.25 -6.05 12.05
CA TYR A 101 1.83 -4.73 11.60
C TYR A 101 3.03 -3.88 11.17
N ILE A 102 2.96 -3.29 9.98
CA ILE A 102 3.99 -2.39 9.43
C ILE A 102 3.67 -0.96 9.90
N VAL A 103 4.21 -0.62 11.07
CA VAL A 103 3.87 0.63 11.77
C VAL A 103 5.03 1.11 12.63
N ALA A 104 5.10 2.43 12.84
CA ALA A 104 6.08 3.04 13.74
C ALA A 104 6.03 2.43 15.15
N GLY A 105 7.20 2.12 15.71
CA GLY A 105 7.35 1.50 17.04
C GLY A 105 7.24 -0.03 17.05
N ASN A 106 6.95 -0.68 15.92
CA ASN A 106 6.99 -2.13 15.84
C ASN A 106 8.40 -2.61 15.47
N ALA A 107 9.16 -3.04 16.48
CA ALA A 107 10.53 -3.55 16.32
C ALA A 107 10.60 -5.03 15.89
N THR A 108 9.48 -5.70 15.64
CA THR A 108 9.45 -7.08 15.14
C THR A 108 10.19 -7.16 13.81
N SER A 109 11.18 -8.04 13.71
CA SER A 109 11.89 -8.28 12.46
C SER A 109 11.06 -9.13 11.51
N LEU A 110 11.11 -8.79 10.23
CA LEU A 110 10.50 -9.60 9.18
C LEU A 110 11.20 -10.96 9.10
N GLU A 111 10.42 -12.03 9.07
CA GLU A 111 10.88 -13.41 8.91
C GLU A 111 10.50 -13.93 7.52
N PRO A 112 11.21 -14.95 6.98
CA PRO A 112 10.83 -15.56 5.72
C PRO A 112 9.39 -16.07 5.76
N GLY A 113 8.58 -15.66 4.77
CA GLY A 113 7.18 -16.05 4.65
C GLY A 113 6.19 -15.12 5.36
N HIS A 114 6.63 -14.09 6.08
CA HIS A 114 5.70 -13.04 6.53
C HIS A 114 5.09 -12.37 5.30
N ALA A 115 3.77 -12.46 5.18
CA ALA A 115 2.96 -11.78 4.17
C ALA A 115 2.26 -10.57 4.82
N PHE A 116 2.33 -9.42 4.16
CA PHE A 116 1.76 -8.17 4.69
C PHE A 116 1.47 -7.19 3.57
N SER A 117 0.54 -6.25 3.83
CA SER A 117 0.29 -5.14 2.92
C SER A 117 1.37 -4.07 3.02
N ILE A 118 1.63 -3.39 1.90
CA ILE A 118 2.34 -2.11 1.83
C ILE A 118 1.41 -1.14 1.13
N GLU A 119 0.78 -0.26 1.91
CA GLU A 119 -0.36 0.56 1.53
C GLU A 119 -0.23 2.04 1.95
N PRO A 120 0.87 2.73 1.67
CA PRO A 120 0.95 4.15 2.01
C PRO A 120 -0.18 4.94 1.35
N GLY A 121 -0.55 6.08 1.98
CA GLY A 121 -1.61 6.94 1.48
C GLY A 121 -1.34 8.42 1.73
N ILE A 122 -1.89 9.27 0.86
CA ILE A 122 -1.87 10.73 0.97
C ILE A 122 -3.30 11.25 0.91
N TYR A 123 -3.76 11.91 1.98
CA TYR A 123 -5.15 12.35 2.11
C TYR A 123 -5.21 13.87 2.32
N ILE A 124 -5.71 14.59 1.32
CA ILE A 124 -5.87 16.05 1.36
C ILE A 124 -7.33 16.37 1.68
N PRO A 125 -7.66 16.82 2.91
CA PRO A 125 -9.04 17.05 3.32
C PRO A 125 -9.80 17.98 2.38
N GLY A 126 -11.00 17.54 1.97
CA GLY A 126 -11.88 18.30 1.06
C GLY A 126 -11.42 18.34 -0.40
N ARG A 127 -10.41 17.57 -0.77
CA ARG A 127 -9.86 17.55 -2.14
C ARG A 127 -9.76 16.16 -2.71
N PHE A 128 -8.84 15.32 -2.23
CA PHE A 128 -8.66 13.95 -2.68
C PHE A 128 -7.98 13.07 -1.63
N GLY A 129 -8.16 11.77 -1.75
CA GLY A 129 -7.40 10.74 -1.04
C GLY A 129 -6.83 9.74 -2.03
N LEU A 130 -5.58 9.34 -1.81
CA LEU A 130 -4.84 8.40 -2.64
C LEU A 130 -4.25 7.30 -1.76
N ARG A 131 -4.38 6.04 -2.18
CA ARG A 131 -3.66 4.89 -1.59
C ARG A 131 -3.22 3.96 -2.71
N LEU A 132 -2.05 3.39 -2.55
CA LEU A 132 -1.49 2.38 -3.44
C LEU A 132 -1.02 1.22 -2.59
N GLU A 133 -1.53 0.02 -2.86
CA GLU A 133 -1.33 -1.16 -2.03
C GLU A 133 -1.00 -2.39 -2.82
N ASP A 134 -0.03 -3.12 -2.31
CA ASP A 134 0.25 -4.50 -2.69
C ASP A 134 0.52 -5.37 -1.47
N ILE A 135 0.23 -6.65 -1.63
CA ILE A 135 0.68 -7.68 -0.69
C ILE A 135 2.10 -8.10 -1.09
N VAL A 136 2.96 -8.12 -0.09
CA VAL A 136 4.38 -8.47 -0.21
C VAL A 136 4.70 -9.62 0.73
N VAL A 137 5.52 -10.55 0.29
CA VAL A 137 6.06 -11.63 1.13
C VAL A 137 7.55 -11.40 1.35
N ALA A 138 7.98 -11.37 2.61
CA ALA A 138 9.40 -11.32 2.93
C ALA A 138 10.07 -12.65 2.56
N ALA A 139 11.08 -12.59 1.68
CA ALA A 139 11.80 -13.75 1.20
C ALA A 139 13.32 -13.53 1.25
N ASP A 140 14.10 -14.63 1.25
CA ASP A 140 15.58 -14.60 1.39
C ASP A 140 16.29 -13.82 0.28
N LYS A 141 15.69 -13.74 -0.90
CA LYS A 141 16.27 -13.06 -2.08
C LYS A 141 15.74 -11.64 -2.30
N GLY A 142 14.98 -11.13 -1.37
CA GLY A 142 14.22 -9.88 -1.44
C GLY A 142 12.72 -10.13 -1.43
N PRO A 143 11.91 -9.09 -1.32
CA PRO A 143 10.46 -9.21 -1.22
C PRO A 143 9.84 -9.76 -2.52
N ASP A 144 8.88 -10.68 -2.38
CA ASP A 144 8.04 -11.14 -3.48
C ASP A 144 6.75 -10.31 -3.49
N GLU A 145 6.48 -9.60 -4.58
CA GLU A 145 5.26 -8.82 -4.78
C GLU A 145 4.19 -9.72 -5.39
N LEU A 146 3.02 -9.84 -4.74
CA LEU A 146 1.97 -10.78 -5.17
C LEU A 146 0.94 -10.13 -6.10
N ASN A 147 0.73 -8.82 -6.01
CA ASN A 147 -0.21 -8.09 -6.86
C ASN A 147 0.50 -7.62 -8.13
N LEU A 148 0.04 -8.09 -9.30
CA LEU A 148 0.66 -7.82 -10.59
C LEU A 148 -0.09 -6.76 -11.42
N ALA A 149 -1.13 -6.14 -10.88
CA ALA A 149 -1.86 -5.06 -11.53
C ALA A 149 -1.00 -3.80 -11.67
N ASP A 150 -1.20 -3.05 -12.75
CA ASP A 150 -0.50 -1.80 -13.00
C ASP A 150 -0.61 -0.85 -11.78
N HIS A 151 0.51 -0.23 -11.41
CA HIS A 151 0.61 0.71 -10.31
C HIS A 151 0.31 2.16 -10.72
N GLY A 152 0.15 2.43 -12.01
CA GLY A 152 -0.16 3.76 -12.52
C GLY A 152 -1.55 4.25 -12.08
N LEU A 153 -1.71 5.57 -11.98
CA LEU A 153 -3.04 6.17 -11.82
C LEU A 153 -3.86 5.89 -13.09
N ALA A 154 -4.89 5.07 -12.96
CA ALA A 154 -5.79 4.81 -14.07
C ALA A 154 -6.65 6.05 -14.37
N VAL A 155 -6.85 6.35 -15.64
CA VAL A 155 -7.72 7.44 -16.10
C VAL A 155 -8.84 6.86 -16.91
N VAL A 156 -10.08 7.20 -16.57
CA VAL A 156 -11.28 6.79 -17.31
C VAL A 156 -12.05 8.02 -17.78
N ASP A 157 -12.62 7.94 -18.97
CA ASP A 157 -13.54 8.96 -19.46
C ASP A 157 -14.95 8.72 -18.91
N ALA A 158 -15.62 9.80 -18.50
CA ALA A 158 -17.00 9.81 -18.04
C ALA A 158 -17.91 10.50 -19.04
#